data_ab92d2247296a765c65683f16e3f64cb
#
_entry.id   ab92d2247296a765c65683f16e3f64cb
#
_cell.length_a   1.000
_cell.length_b   1.000
_cell.length_c   1.000
_cell.angle_alpha   90.00
_cell.angle_beta   90.00
_cell.angle_gamma   90.00
#
_symmetry.space_group_name_H-M   'P 1'
#
loop_
_entity.id
_entity.type
_entity.pdbx_description
1 polymer ?
#
loop_
_entity_poly.entity_id
_entity_poly.type
_entity_poly.pdbx_seq_one_letter_code
_entity_poly.pdbx_strand_id
1 'polypeptide(L)'
;MNYRVEMGRSGWARGAGWVVAAGVMLLGFRSAPLGAQGTQDITGTWQGTMQVGRAMRIVVKVSKADSAANNGGWKGVLYNIDSGSASVVPSITLAGADVKFTIASIEGAYAGKLAEDGKSMAGTWTQGSGTYALNLARVTGDAAWEIPEPDKPMALDADPTYDVVTVKPSDPNDGNRGFQTRGRHIRAANETVNDMISFGWGIHVKQIVGGPAWLGTDHYFVDGVPDAPGEPNLTQFRSMIRKVLADRFGLKVHTEKQELSVYALTVAKGGPKLTKSLGNPNGPPNDNFSTSAYMKETNTTMGEYAKAMQYVLDRPVVDQTGLEGRWDFMLKWTPDESQFTAIGARIPPPPDNPNAPPGLFTAIQEQIGLKLDAVKAQADVIVIDKVERPSAN
;
A
#
# COMPACT_ATOMS: atom_id res chain seq x y z
N MET A 1 43.65 31.72 9.07
CA MET A 1 44.94 31.18 8.64
C MET A 1 44.79 30.79 7.18
N ASN A 2 45.41 31.59 6.33
CA ASN A 2 45.38 31.50 4.84
C ASN A 2 46.27 30.33 4.38
N TYR A 3 45.87 29.67 3.29
CA TYR A 3 46.75 29.25 2.18
C TYR A 3 45.89 28.97 0.95
N ARG A 4 46.20 29.54 0.01
CA ARG A 4 46.29 30.13 -1.32
C ARG A 4 46.74 29.08 -2.37
N VAL A 5 45.96 29.07 -3.42
CA VAL A 5 46.13 28.70 -4.84
C VAL A 5 47.55 28.61 -5.35
N GLU A 6 47.83 27.60 -6.20
CA GLU A 6 48.68 27.83 -7.40
C GLU A 6 48.21 27.04 -8.62
N MET A 7 48.04 27.80 -9.70
CA MET A 7 47.89 27.33 -11.08
C MET A 7 49.25 27.20 -11.74
N GLY A 8 49.46 26.14 -12.50
CA GLY A 8 50.61 26.01 -13.39
C GLY A 8 50.18 25.75 -14.82
N ARG A 9 50.49 26.75 -15.67
CA ARG A 9 50.33 26.74 -17.14
C ARG A 9 51.63 26.32 -17.81
N SER A 10 51.47 25.79 -19.01
CA SER A 10 52.30 25.93 -20.22
C SER A 10 53.21 24.75 -20.60
N GLY A 11 53.17 24.49 -21.91
CA GLY A 11 54.29 23.98 -22.65
C GLY A 11 53.96 23.35 -24.00
N TRP A 12 53.85 24.13 -25.03
CA TRP A 12 53.87 23.69 -26.43
C TRP A 12 55.28 23.25 -26.84
N ALA A 13 55.39 22.11 -27.55
CA ALA A 13 56.56 21.86 -28.40
C ALA A 13 56.14 21.09 -29.66
N ARG A 14 56.39 21.70 -30.82
CA ARG A 14 56.34 21.15 -32.18
C ARG A 14 57.59 20.31 -32.47
N GLY A 15 57.47 19.26 -33.26
CA GLY A 15 58.62 18.55 -33.81
C GLY A 15 58.23 17.42 -34.78
N ALA A 16 58.27 17.82 -36.05
CA ALA A 16 58.80 17.13 -37.23
C ALA A 16 58.69 15.60 -37.43
N GLY A 17 58.08 15.28 -38.50
CA GLY A 17 57.89 14.16 -39.33
C GLY A 17 58.96 13.10 -39.52
N TRP A 18 58.51 11.89 -39.77
CA TRP A 18 59.16 10.88 -40.61
C TRP A 18 58.10 10.13 -41.39
N VAL A 19 58.20 10.21 -42.70
CA VAL A 19 57.45 9.38 -43.65
C VAL A 19 58.17 8.05 -43.75
N VAL A 20 57.49 6.94 -43.44
CA VAL A 20 57.92 5.62 -43.85
C VAL A 20 56.70 4.96 -44.49
N ALA A 21 56.83 4.78 -45.80
CA ALA A 21 55.91 3.97 -46.60
C ALA A 21 56.27 2.51 -46.40
N ALA A 22 55.30 1.68 -46.01
CA ALA A 22 55.39 0.23 -46.08
C ALA A 22 54.02 -0.41 -46.17
N GLY A 23 53.77 -1.03 -47.26
CA GLY A 23 53.13 -2.31 -47.39
C GLY A 23 51.64 -2.43 -47.00
N VAL A 24 50.72 -2.27 -47.95
CA VAL A 24 49.34 -2.71 -47.85
C VAL A 24 49.32 -4.25 -47.85
N MET A 25 49.22 -4.88 -46.64
CA MET A 25 48.71 -6.24 -46.49
C MET A 25 47.20 -6.15 -46.27
N LEU A 26 46.45 -6.43 -47.31
CA LEU A 26 45.00 -6.71 -47.23
C LEU A 26 44.78 -8.02 -46.46
N LEU A 27 44.75 -7.93 -45.14
CA LEU A 27 44.14 -8.96 -44.33
C LEU A 27 42.61 -8.78 -44.39
N GLY A 28 41.94 -9.63 -45.14
CA GLY A 28 40.50 -9.67 -45.20
C GLY A 28 39.93 -9.92 -43.81
N PHE A 29 39.49 -8.87 -43.15
CA PHE A 29 38.57 -9.02 -42.03
C PHE A 29 37.24 -9.54 -42.61
N ARG A 30 37.02 -10.86 -42.47
CA ARG A 30 35.69 -11.39 -42.56
C ARG A 30 34.92 -10.77 -41.39
N SER A 31 34.12 -9.75 -41.67
CA SER A 31 33.06 -9.33 -40.81
C SER A 31 32.14 -10.53 -40.59
N ALA A 32 32.25 -11.15 -39.40
CA ALA A 32 31.22 -12.08 -38.95
C ALA A 32 29.88 -11.33 -39.05
N PRO A 33 28.83 -11.93 -39.58
CA PRO A 33 27.52 -11.29 -39.56
C PRO A 33 27.19 -11.04 -38.09
N LEU A 34 26.89 -9.79 -37.73
CA LEU A 34 26.16 -9.52 -36.49
C LEU A 34 24.90 -10.38 -36.59
N GLY A 35 24.93 -11.49 -35.87
CA GLY A 35 23.75 -12.32 -35.71
C GLY A 35 22.65 -11.41 -35.23
N ALA A 36 21.59 -11.30 -35.96
CA ALA A 36 20.37 -10.68 -35.54
C ALA A 36 20.06 -11.31 -34.16
N GLN A 37 20.29 -10.56 -33.08
CA GLN A 37 19.81 -10.96 -31.75
C GLN A 37 18.29 -10.99 -31.89
N GLY A 38 17.76 -12.17 -32.14
CA GLY A 38 16.33 -12.38 -32.06
C GLY A 38 15.88 -11.84 -30.73
N THR A 39 14.86 -11.01 -30.72
CA THR A 39 14.27 -10.47 -29.50
C THR A 39 13.89 -11.65 -28.62
N GLN A 40 14.65 -11.90 -27.56
CA GLN A 40 14.36 -12.99 -26.63
C GLN A 40 12.94 -12.77 -26.06
N ASP A 41 12.10 -13.77 -26.20
CA ASP A 41 10.73 -13.71 -25.70
C ASP A 41 10.70 -14.16 -24.24
N ILE A 42 10.29 -13.24 -23.34
CA ILE A 42 10.13 -13.50 -21.90
C ILE A 42 8.70 -13.88 -21.52
N THR A 43 7.81 -14.03 -22.49
CA THR A 43 6.43 -14.48 -22.24
C THR A 43 6.41 -15.84 -21.55
N GLY A 44 5.55 -16.00 -20.55
CA GLY A 44 5.39 -17.26 -19.82
C GLY A 44 5.30 -17.08 -18.32
N THR A 45 5.43 -18.19 -17.60
CA THR A 45 5.38 -18.22 -16.13
C THR A 45 6.79 -18.34 -15.57
N TRP A 46 7.09 -17.45 -14.64
CA TRP A 46 8.36 -17.34 -13.94
C TRP A 46 8.12 -17.51 -12.45
N GLN A 47 8.90 -18.32 -11.76
CA GLN A 47 8.74 -18.51 -10.31
C GLN A 47 10.08 -18.48 -9.58
N GLY A 48 10.04 -18.02 -8.33
CA GLY A 48 11.22 -17.95 -7.47
C GLY A 48 10.83 -17.66 -6.03
N THR A 49 11.78 -17.89 -5.13
CA THR A 49 11.59 -17.65 -3.69
C THR A 49 12.39 -16.44 -3.27
N MET A 50 11.77 -15.54 -2.53
CA MET A 50 12.37 -14.37 -1.92
C MET A 50 12.41 -14.54 -0.41
N GLN A 51 13.52 -14.14 0.26
CA GLN A 51 13.65 -14.21 1.72
C GLN A 51 13.39 -12.83 2.33
N VAL A 52 12.23 -12.67 2.97
CA VAL A 52 11.85 -11.45 3.71
C VAL A 52 11.46 -11.85 5.13
N GLY A 53 12.48 -12.09 5.98
CA GLY A 53 12.27 -12.70 7.29
C GLY A 53 11.86 -14.17 7.21
N ARG A 54 10.95 -14.51 6.30
CA ARG A 54 10.53 -15.88 5.92
C ARG A 54 10.64 -16.05 4.40
N ALA A 55 10.65 -17.31 3.96
CA ALA A 55 10.58 -17.61 2.54
C ALA A 55 9.20 -17.22 1.96
N MET A 56 9.19 -16.48 0.86
CA MET A 56 7.99 -16.09 0.12
C MET A 56 8.09 -16.58 -1.32
N ARG A 57 7.09 -17.34 -1.77
CA ARG A 57 7.00 -17.86 -3.14
C ARG A 57 6.37 -16.83 -4.06
N ILE A 58 7.11 -16.44 -5.08
CA ILE A 58 6.70 -15.44 -6.06
C ILE A 58 6.53 -16.10 -7.43
N VAL A 59 5.41 -15.82 -8.09
CA VAL A 59 5.16 -16.18 -9.49
C VAL A 59 4.91 -14.91 -10.28
N VAL A 60 5.56 -14.78 -11.45
CA VAL A 60 5.32 -13.69 -12.39
C VAL A 60 4.82 -14.29 -13.70
N LYS A 61 3.56 -14.03 -14.05
CA LYS A 61 3.01 -14.34 -15.38
C LYS A 61 3.27 -13.17 -16.31
N VAL A 62 4.04 -13.41 -17.37
CA VAL A 62 4.42 -12.39 -18.36
C VAL A 62 3.69 -12.66 -19.67
N SER A 63 3.11 -11.62 -20.26
CA SER A 63 2.43 -11.63 -21.56
C SER A 63 2.86 -10.45 -22.42
N LYS A 64 2.64 -10.53 -23.72
CA LYS A 64 2.82 -9.37 -24.61
C LYS A 64 1.88 -8.24 -24.20
N ALA A 65 2.40 -7.02 -24.20
CA ALA A 65 1.57 -5.84 -24.03
C ALA A 65 0.79 -5.55 -25.32
N ASP A 66 -0.39 -4.94 -25.18
CA ASP A 66 -1.19 -4.53 -26.35
C ASP A 66 -0.42 -3.45 -27.12
N SER A 67 -0.27 -3.62 -28.41
CA SER A 67 0.63 -2.86 -29.27
C SER A 67 0.40 -1.33 -29.27
N ALA A 68 -0.75 -0.87 -28.85
CA ALA A 68 -1.11 0.55 -28.79
C ALA A 68 -0.52 1.31 -27.58
N ALA A 69 -0.16 0.63 -26.48
CA ALA A 69 0.18 1.29 -25.22
C ALA A 69 1.68 1.25 -24.85
N ASN A 70 2.47 0.24 -25.33
CA ASN A 70 3.82 -0.03 -24.81
C ASN A 70 4.87 -0.42 -25.88
N ASN A 71 4.82 0.11 -27.09
CA ASN A 71 5.82 -0.15 -28.15
C ASN A 71 6.20 -1.65 -28.33
N GLY A 72 5.25 -2.58 -28.14
CA GLY A 72 5.51 -4.02 -28.30
C GLY A 72 6.26 -4.69 -27.12
N GLY A 73 6.28 -4.07 -25.94
CA GLY A 73 6.86 -4.63 -24.72
C GLY A 73 6.02 -5.73 -24.07
N TRP A 74 6.29 -5.98 -22.82
CA TRP A 74 5.58 -6.99 -22.01
C TRP A 74 4.84 -6.34 -20.86
N LYS A 75 3.80 -7.03 -20.40
CA LYS A 75 3.06 -6.77 -19.15
C LYS A 75 2.96 -8.05 -18.35
N GLY A 76 2.55 -7.97 -17.09
CA GLY A 76 2.43 -9.19 -16.29
C GLY A 76 1.59 -9.02 -15.05
N VAL A 77 1.52 -10.11 -14.28
CA VAL A 77 0.97 -10.12 -12.93
C VAL A 77 1.96 -10.86 -12.04
N LEU A 78 2.32 -10.21 -10.94
CA LEU A 78 3.12 -10.81 -9.87
C LEU A 78 2.18 -11.35 -8.79
N TYR A 79 2.34 -12.61 -8.45
CA TYR A 79 1.60 -13.31 -7.39
C TYR A 79 2.55 -13.63 -6.23
N ASN A 80 2.15 -13.33 -5.03
CA ASN A 80 2.74 -13.88 -3.82
C ASN A 80 1.85 -15.05 -3.37
N ILE A 81 2.34 -16.26 -3.59
CA ILE A 81 1.58 -17.50 -3.36
C ILE A 81 1.23 -17.67 -1.87
N ASP A 82 2.13 -17.25 -0.98
CA ASP A 82 1.99 -17.47 0.46
C ASP A 82 1.02 -16.49 1.13
N SER A 83 0.75 -15.33 0.50
CA SER A 83 -0.25 -14.37 0.96
C SER A 83 -1.54 -14.38 0.13
N GLY A 84 -1.54 -15.05 -1.03
CA GLY A 84 -2.64 -15.01 -1.99
C GLY A 84 -2.78 -13.66 -2.72
N SER A 85 -1.83 -12.74 -2.56
CA SER A 85 -1.92 -11.42 -3.18
C SER A 85 -1.42 -11.42 -4.62
N ALA A 86 -2.04 -10.58 -5.46
CA ALA A 86 -1.66 -10.36 -6.84
C ALA A 86 -1.46 -8.86 -7.11
N SER A 87 -0.46 -8.53 -7.90
CA SER A 87 -0.15 -7.15 -8.30
C SER A 87 0.06 -7.05 -9.80
N VAL A 88 -0.62 -6.11 -10.44
CA VAL A 88 -0.45 -5.86 -11.88
C VAL A 88 0.91 -5.24 -12.14
N VAL A 89 1.64 -5.80 -13.09
CA VAL A 89 2.88 -5.25 -13.66
C VAL A 89 2.54 -4.61 -15.01
N PRO A 90 2.34 -3.29 -15.05
CA PRO A 90 1.80 -2.63 -16.25
C PRO A 90 2.78 -2.66 -17.42
N SER A 91 4.09 -2.69 -17.12
CA SER A 91 5.15 -2.71 -18.14
C SER A 91 6.37 -3.47 -17.63
N ILE A 92 6.90 -4.33 -18.50
CA ILE A 92 8.17 -5.05 -18.32
C ILE A 92 9.07 -4.68 -19.49
N THR A 93 10.29 -4.25 -19.22
CA THR A 93 11.30 -3.93 -20.23
C THR A 93 12.37 -5.00 -20.30
N LEU A 94 12.80 -5.32 -21.51
CA LEU A 94 13.96 -6.15 -21.78
C LEU A 94 14.90 -5.35 -22.70
N ALA A 95 16.09 -5.01 -22.19
CA ALA A 95 17.12 -4.30 -22.94
C ALA A 95 18.40 -5.15 -22.95
N GLY A 96 18.69 -5.80 -24.07
CA GLY A 96 19.67 -6.86 -24.11
C GLY A 96 19.22 -8.04 -23.22
N ALA A 97 19.96 -8.32 -22.17
CA ALA A 97 19.60 -9.29 -21.14
C ALA A 97 18.95 -8.66 -19.89
N ASP A 98 18.93 -7.33 -19.78
CA ASP A 98 18.42 -6.67 -18.57
C ASP A 98 16.90 -6.61 -18.57
N VAL A 99 16.27 -7.25 -17.58
CA VAL A 99 14.83 -7.26 -17.34
C VAL A 99 14.50 -6.34 -16.18
N LYS A 100 13.58 -5.40 -16.37
CA LYS A 100 13.15 -4.47 -15.32
C LYS A 100 11.64 -4.27 -15.35
N PHE A 101 11.05 -4.15 -14.17
CA PHE A 101 9.66 -3.71 -14.00
C PHE A 101 9.43 -3.08 -12.62
N THR A 102 8.37 -2.28 -12.52
CA THR A 102 7.96 -1.64 -11.26
C THR A 102 6.48 -1.89 -11.00
N ILE A 103 6.12 -1.92 -9.71
CA ILE A 103 4.75 -2.03 -9.24
C ILE A 103 4.52 -0.88 -8.26
N ALA A 104 3.98 0.22 -8.77
CA ALA A 104 3.84 1.46 -8.01
C ALA A 104 2.91 1.30 -6.78
N SER A 105 1.89 0.46 -6.86
CA SER A 105 0.94 0.24 -5.77
C SER A 105 1.54 -0.35 -4.49
N ILE A 106 2.71 -0.99 -4.60
CA ILE A 106 3.44 -1.58 -3.47
C ILE A 106 4.87 -1.05 -3.35
N GLU A 107 5.19 0.04 -4.08
CA GLU A 107 6.54 0.63 -4.16
C GLU A 107 7.63 -0.41 -4.47
N GLY A 108 7.28 -1.40 -5.29
CA GLY A 108 8.14 -2.52 -5.63
C GLY A 108 8.81 -2.35 -6.97
N ALA A 109 10.07 -2.80 -7.09
CA ALA A 109 10.82 -2.82 -8.34
C ALA A 109 11.67 -4.08 -8.46
N TYR A 110 11.69 -4.66 -9.64
CA TYR A 110 12.56 -5.77 -10.01
C TYR A 110 13.59 -5.33 -11.02
N ALA A 111 14.84 -5.76 -10.83
CA ALA A 111 15.91 -5.64 -11.79
C ALA A 111 16.71 -6.95 -11.84
N GLY A 112 16.80 -7.57 -13.01
CA GLY A 112 17.48 -8.84 -13.19
C GLY A 112 18.07 -9.02 -14.57
N LYS A 113 18.85 -10.07 -14.75
CA LYS A 113 19.45 -10.48 -16.02
C LYS A 113 18.87 -11.82 -16.47
N LEU A 114 18.36 -11.84 -17.67
CA LEU A 114 17.93 -13.06 -18.37
C LEU A 114 19.18 -13.89 -18.77
N ALA A 115 19.19 -15.16 -18.43
CA ALA A 115 20.23 -16.08 -18.87
C ALA A 115 20.18 -16.29 -20.41
N GLU A 116 21.29 -16.67 -21.00
CA GLU A 116 21.40 -16.86 -22.47
C GLU A 116 20.44 -17.94 -22.99
N ASP A 117 20.15 -18.95 -22.16
CA ASP A 117 19.21 -20.03 -22.49
C ASP A 117 17.73 -19.62 -22.37
N GLY A 118 17.45 -18.40 -21.89
CA GLY A 118 16.12 -17.86 -21.70
C GLY A 118 15.29 -18.56 -20.61
N LYS A 119 15.93 -19.37 -19.73
CA LYS A 119 15.22 -20.21 -18.73
C LYS A 119 15.28 -19.66 -17.30
N SER A 120 16.15 -18.70 -17.03
CA SER A 120 16.27 -18.11 -15.70
C SER A 120 16.55 -16.61 -15.78
N MET A 121 16.18 -15.90 -14.71
CA MET A 121 16.51 -14.50 -14.46
C MET A 121 17.16 -14.40 -13.08
N ALA A 122 18.40 -13.96 -13.01
CA ALA A 122 19.05 -13.63 -11.74
C ALA A 122 18.82 -12.17 -11.43
N GLY A 123 18.18 -11.85 -10.30
CA GLY A 123 17.79 -10.48 -10.04
C GLY A 123 17.53 -10.15 -8.57
N THR A 124 17.10 -8.92 -8.40
CA THR A 124 16.85 -8.30 -7.11
C THR A 124 15.48 -7.61 -7.10
N TRP A 125 14.77 -7.79 -6.02
CA TRP A 125 13.55 -7.06 -5.70
C TRP A 125 13.84 -5.98 -4.67
N THR A 126 13.39 -4.76 -4.92
CA THR A 126 13.45 -3.66 -3.95
C THR A 126 12.04 -3.23 -3.58
N GLN A 127 11.79 -2.99 -2.28
CA GLN A 127 10.50 -2.50 -1.80
C GLN A 127 10.71 -1.63 -0.55
N GLY A 128 10.30 -0.37 -0.62
CA GLY A 128 10.65 0.61 0.38
C GLY A 128 12.18 0.70 0.56
N SER A 129 12.68 0.52 1.79
CA SER A 129 14.11 0.45 2.08
C SER A 129 14.74 -0.94 1.93
N GLY A 130 13.92 -1.97 1.67
CA GLY A 130 14.35 -3.37 1.59
C GLY A 130 14.87 -3.75 0.20
N THR A 131 15.92 -4.58 0.18
CA THR A 131 16.50 -5.15 -1.04
C THR A 131 16.69 -6.65 -0.84
N TYR A 132 16.11 -7.45 -1.74
CA TYR A 132 16.04 -8.91 -1.60
C TYR A 132 16.45 -9.60 -2.89
N ALA A 133 17.24 -10.66 -2.80
CA ALA A 133 17.50 -11.50 -3.97
C ALA A 133 16.21 -12.19 -4.42
N LEU A 134 15.89 -12.07 -5.72
CA LEU A 134 14.78 -12.77 -6.35
C LEU A 134 15.23 -13.33 -7.69
N ASN A 135 15.63 -14.58 -7.68
CA ASN A 135 15.95 -15.31 -8.90
C ASN A 135 14.70 -16.04 -9.38
N LEU A 136 14.37 -15.89 -10.67
CA LEU A 136 13.19 -16.45 -11.28
C LEU A 136 13.57 -17.53 -12.28
N ALA A 137 12.94 -18.69 -12.19
CA ALA A 137 13.05 -19.75 -13.19
C ALA A 137 11.78 -19.79 -14.07
N ARG A 138 11.96 -19.99 -15.36
CA ARG A 138 10.84 -20.21 -16.28
C ARG A 138 10.28 -21.61 -16.06
N VAL A 139 8.98 -21.72 -15.93
CA VAL A 139 8.28 -22.98 -15.68
C VAL A 139 7.11 -23.18 -16.62
N THR A 140 6.77 -24.44 -16.88
CA THR A 140 5.65 -24.85 -17.72
C THR A 140 4.96 -26.06 -17.13
N GLY A 141 3.67 -26.21 -17.39
CA GLY A 141 2.88 -27.35 -16.95
C GLY A 141 2.92 -27.59 -15.45
N ASP A 142 3.06 -28.83 -15.04
CA ASP A 142 3.00 -29.28 -13.64
C ASP A 142 4.17 -28.82 -12.75
N ALA A 143 5.21 -28.23 -13.36
CA ALA A 143 6.32 -27.63 -12.60
C ALA A 143 5.98 -26.23 -12.06
N ALA A 144 4.93 -25.60 -12.55
CA ALA A 144 4.48 -24.30 -12.06
C ALA A 144 3.76 -24.47 -10.72
N TRP A 145 4.10 -23.60 -9.76
CA TRP A 145 3.32 -23.54 -8.53
C TRP A 145 1.88 -23.16 -8.83
N GLU A 146 0.96 -23.85 -8.19
CA GLU A 146 -0.45 -23.49 -8.26
C GLU A 146 -0.64 -22.09 -7.67
N ILE A 147 -1.26 -21.22 -8.46
CA ILE A 147 -1.64 -19.88 -8.00
C ILE A 147 -3.02 -20.04 -7.38
N PRO A 148 -3.17 -19.78 -6.06
CA PRO A 148 -4.49 -19.81 -5.45
C PRO A 148 -5.45 -18.90 -6.24
N GLU A 149 -6.61 -19.43 -6.57
CA GLU A 149 -7.66 -18.56 -7.13
C GLU A 149 -7.97 -17.47 -6.10
N PRO A 150 -8.07 -16.19 -6.52
CA PRO A 150 -8.54 -15.15 -5.63
C PRO A 150 -9.89 -15.56 -5.07
N ASP A 151 -10.06 -15.44 -3.76
CA ASP A 151 -11.37 -15.64 -3.18
C ASP A 151 -12.39 -14.72 -3.86
N LYS A 152 -13.52 -15.28 -4.27
CA LYS A 152 -14.56 -14.46 -4.89
C LYS A 152 -15.07 -13.47 -3.86
N PRO A 153 -15.34 -12.21 -4.25
CA PRO A 153 -15.98 -11.29 -3.35
C PRO A 153 -17.29 -11.87 -2.79
N MET A 154 -17.56 -11.61 -1.53
CA MET A 154 -18.86 -11.94 -0.94
C MET A 154 -19.96 -11.12 -1.63
N ALA A 155 -21.17 -11.68 -1.74
CA ALA A 155 -22.31 -10.95 -2.31
C ALA A 155 -22.53 -9.64 -1.55
N LEU A 156 -22.76 -8.53 -2.29
CA LEU A 156 -22.82 -7.17 -1.71
C LEU A 156 -23.97 -7.00 -0.70
N ASP A 157 -25.05 -7.74 -0.88
CA ASP A 157 -26.26 -7.75 -0.03
C ASP A 157 -26.15 -8.75 1.13
N ALA A 158 -25.09 -9.56 1.22
CA ALA A 158 -24.90 -10.48 2.33
C ALA A 158 -24.59 -9.71 3.62
N ASP A 159 -25.26 -10.11 4.70
CA ASP A 159 -24.96 -9.67 6.07
C ASP A 159 -24.44 -10.86 6.90
N PRO A 160 -23.17 -11.24 6.70
CA PRO A 160 -22.61 -12.47 7.27
C PRO A 160 -22.59 -12.46 8.78
N THR A 161 -22.80 -13.65 9.37
CA THR A 161 -22.45 -13.96 10.74
C THR A 161 -21.23 -14.90 10.75
N TYR A 162 -21.09 -15.75 11.74
CA TYR A 162 -19.93 -16.64 11.85
C TYR A 162 -20.36 -18.11 11.87
N ASP A 163 -19.72 -18.91 11.02
CA ASP A 163 -19.68 -20.37 11.22
C ASP A 163 -18.88 -20.69 12.49
N VAL A 164 -17.72 -20.03 12.62
CA VAL A 164 -16.82 -20.18 13.77
C VAL A 164 -16.18 -18.83 14.07
N VAL A 165 -16.12 -18.48 15.35
CA VAL A 165 -15.35 -17.33 15.84
C VAL A 165 -14.61 -17.70 17.12
N THR A 166 -13.32 -17.38 17.12
CA THR A 166 -12.44 -17.52 18.29
C THR A 166 -12.08 -16.14 18.81
N VAL A 167 -12.20 -15.95 20.13
CA VAL A 167 -11.73 -14.75 20.83
C VAL A 167 -10.78 -15.19 21.94
N LYS A 168 -9.55 -14.70 21.92
CA LYS A 168 -8.51 -15.02 22.92
C LYS A 168 -7.83 -13.75 23.41
N PRO A 169 -7.45 -13.66 24.70
CA PRO A 169 -6.52 -12.64 25.14
C PRO A 169 -5.21 -12.72 24.35
N SER A 170 -4.60 -11.58 24.06
CA SER A 170 -3.29 -11.49 23.42
C SER A 170 -2.31 -10.65 24.24
N ASP A 171 -1.00 -10.83 24.00
CA ASP A 171 0.04 -10.06 24.64
C ASP A 171 0.06 -8.64 24.04
N PRO A 172 -0.13 -7.58 24.83
CA PRO A 172 -0.06 -6.20 24.34
C PRO A 172 1.24 -5.84 23.63
N ASN A 173 2.32 -6.60 23.92
CA ASN A 173 3.63 -6.38 23.31
C ASN A 173 3.83 -7.15 21.98
N ASP A 174 2.84 -7.94 21.56
CA ASP A 174 2.90 -8.58 20.23
C ASP A 174 2.85 -7.47 19.15
N GLY A 175 3.92 -7.39 18.36
CA GLY A 175 4.01 -6.39 17.28
C GLY A 175 3.08 -6.64 16.10
N ASN A 176 2.41 -7.81 16.06
CA ASN A 176 1.45 -8.14 15.01
C ASN A 176 0.06 -7.62 15.38
N ARG A 177 -0.23 -6.38 14.99
CA ARG A 177 -1.48 -5.68 15.29
C ARG A 177 -2.19 -5.28 14.00
N GLY A 178 -3.52 -5.28 14.01
CA GLY A 178 -4.34 -4.77 12.91
C GLY A 178 -5.55 -5.62 12.55
N PHE A 179 -6.37 -5.06 11.68
CA PHE A 179 -7.53 -5.72 11.08
C PHE A 179 -7.17 -6.25 9.70
N GLN A 180 -7.42 -7.53 9.44
CA GLN A 180 -6.99 -8.20 8.22
C GLN A 180 -8.08 -9.16 7.72
N THR A 181 -8.21 -9.26 6.41
CA THR A 181 -8.85 -10.40 5.75
C THR A 181 -7.78 -11.36 5.24
N ARG A 182 -8.03 -12.65 5.34
CA ARG A 182 -7.21 -13.68 4.71
C ARG A 182 -8.14 -14.71 4.07
N GLY A 183 -8.39 -14.52 2.79
CA GLY A 183 -9.49 -15.19 2.15
C GLY A 183 -10.79 -14.77 2.82
N ARG A 184 -11.67 -15.73 3.11
CA ARG A 184 -12.91 -15.44 3.86
C ARG A 184 -12.69 -15.22 5.36
N HIS A 185 -11.52 -15.53 5.94
CA HIS A 185 -11.24 -15.28 7.36
C HIS A 185 -11.10 -13.79 7.62
N ILE A 186 -11.74 -13.31 8.68
CA ILE A 186 -11.50 -11.98 9.25
C ILE A 186 -10.69 -12.10 10.53
N ARG A 187 -9.79 -11.18 10.75
CA ARG A 187 -8.92 -11.13 11.93
C ARG A 187 -8.84 -9.74 12.50
N ALA A 188 -8.96 -9.66 13.83
CA ALA A 188 -8.47 -8.55 14.60
C ALA A 188 -7.32 -9.08 15.47
N ALA A 189 -6.10 -8.70 15.12
CA ALA A 189 -4.89 -9.19 15.78
C ALA A 189 -4.42 -8.17 16.80
N ASN A 190 -4.31 -8.57 18.07
CA ASN A 190 -3.80 -7.74 19.16
C ASN A 190 -4.51 -6.39 19.32
N GLU A 191 -5.84 -6.38 19.14
CA GLU A 191 -6.67 -5.18 19.22
C GLU A 191 -7.38 -5.07 20.56
N THR A 192 -7.55 -3.85 21.06
CA THR A 192 -8.40 -3.57 22.22
C THR A 192 -9.88 -3.54 21.84
N VAL A 193 -10.78 -3.61 22.82
CA VAL A 193 -12.22 -3.46 22.55
C VAL A 193 -12.52 -2.06 21.99
N ASN A 194 -11.83 -1.01 22.46
CA ASN A 194 -11.97 0.33 21.89
C ASN A 194 -11.56 0.39 20.43
N ASP A 195 -10.47 -0.31 20.02
CA ASP A 195 -10.05 -0.40 18.63
C ASP A 195 -11.09 -1.13 17.77
N MET A 196 -11.64 -2.24 18.30
CA MET A 196 -12.69 -2.98 17.62
C MET A 196 -13.99 -2.17 17.49
N ILE A 197 -14.38 -1.37 18.48
CA ILE A 197 -15.52 -0.43 18.37
C ILE A 197 -15.20 0.64 17.33
N SER A 198 -14.02 1.27 17.40
CA SER A 198 -13.58 2.28 16.45
C SER A 198 -13.64 1.77 15.02
N PHE A 199 -13.10 0.58 14.77
CA PHE A 199 -13.16 -0.07 13.45
C PHE A 199 -14.61 -0.40 13.05
N GLY A 200 -15.37 -1.06 13.92
CA GLY A 200 -16.71 -1.54 13.64
C GLY A 200 -17.71 -0.43 13.27
N TRP A 201 -17.63 0.72 13.92
CA TRP A 201 -18.48 1.88 13.62
C TRP A 201 -17.82 2.90 12.67
N GLY A 202 -16.54 2.75 12.37
CA GLY A 202 -15.81 3.69 11.52
C GLY A 202 -15.71 5.08 12.17
N ILE A 203 -15.40 5.13 13.47
CA ILE A 203 -15.28 6.35 14.27
C ILE A 203 -13.91 6.44 14.93
N HIS A 204 -13.52 7.62 15.34
CA HIS A 204 -12.30 7.81 16.13
C HIS A 204 -12.50 7.32 17.56
N VAL A 205 -11.45 6.77 18.20
CA VAL A 205 -11.53 6.26 19.59
C VAL A 205 -12.04 7.29 20.60
N LYS A 206 -11.78 8.57 20.39
CA LYS A 206 -12.30 9.69 21.22
C LYS A 206 -13.81 9.93 21.08
N GLN A 207 -14.47 9.23 20.16
CA GLN A 207 -15.94 9.23 20.02
C GLN A 207 -16.59 8.07 20.77
N ILE A 208 -15.82 7.29 21.53
CA ILE A 208 -16.33 6.22 22.39
C ILE A 208 -16.46 6.80 23.80
N VAL A 209 -17.68 6.74 24.36
CA VAL A 209 -18.02 7.32 25.66
C VAL A 209 -18.48 6.23 26.60
N GLY A 210 -17.98 6.28 27.85
CA GLY A 210 -18.33 5.33 28.89
C GLY A 210 -17.54 4.01 28.82
N GLY A 211 -18.02 3.05 29.61
CA GLY A 211 -17.38 1.74 29.73
C GLY A 211 -16.19 1.71 30.72
N PRO A 212 -15.74 0.52 31.10
CA PRO A 212 -14.62 0.31 32.00
C PRO A 212 -13.26 0.49 31.31
N ALA A 213 -12.23 0.84 32.09
CA ALA A 213 -10.90 1.14 31.60
C ALA A 213 -10.24 -0.01 30.77
N TRP A 214 -10.58 -1.26 31.08
CA TRP A 214 -10.00 -2.42 30.38
C TRP A 214 -10.33 -2.46 28.89
N LEU A 215 -11.33 -1.72 28.42
CA LEU A 215 -11.66 -1.62 27.00
C LEU A 215 -10.51 -1.06 26.16
N GLY A 216 -9.65 -0.27 26.75
CA GLY A 216 -8.48 0.33 26.08
C GLY A 216 -7.14 -0.31 26.45
N THR A 217 -7.13 -1.33 27.33
CA THR A 217 -5.89 -1.93 27.84
C THR A 217 -5.80 -3.45 27.66
N ASP A 218 -6.93 -4.14 27.67
CA ASP A 218 -6.95 -5.57 27.44
C ASP A 218 -6.97 -5.84 25.91
N HIS A 219 -6.01 -6.61 25.46
CA HIS A 219 -5.85 -6.93 24.03
C HIS A 219 -6.39 -8.32 23.72
N TYR A 220 -6.96 -8.44 22.54
CA TYR A 220 -7.58 -9.69 22.07
C TYR A 220 -7.14 -10.02 20.65
N PHE A 221 -7.11 -11.32 20.40
CA PHE A 221 -7.03 -11.90 19.07
C PHE A 221 -8.41 -12.45 18.71
N VAL A 222 -8.96 -11.98 17.60
CA VAL A 222 -10.21 -12.51 17.02
C VAL A 222 -9.88 -13.13 15.67
N ASP A 223 -10.34 -14.35 15.46
CA ASP A 223 -10.30 -15.03 14.14
C ASP A 223 -11.70 -15.60 13.87
N GLY A 224 -12.31 -15.16 12.80
CA GLY A 224 -13.67 -15.55 12.44
C GLY A 224 -13.81 -15.99 10.99
N VAL A 225 -14.58 -17.05 10.79
CA VAL A 225 -14.97 -17.55 9.48
C VAL A 225 -16.44 -17.18 9.26
N PRO A 226 -16.79 -16.39 8.24
CA PRO A 226 -18.19 -16.06 7.94
C PRO A 226 -18.98 -17.29 7.48
N ASP A 227 -20.26 -17.28 7.77
CA ASP A 227 -21.24 -18.28 7.30
C ASP A 227 -21.61 -18.11 5.82
N ALA A 228 -21.31 -16.95 5.24
CA ALA A 228 -21.50 -16.67 3.81
C ALA A 228 -20.23 -16.95 3.00
N PRO A 229 -20.34 -17.42 1.75
CA PRO A 229 -19.18 -17.66 0.88
C PRO A 229 -18.61 -16.34 0.36
N GLY A 230 -17.29 -16.34 0.10
CA GLY A 230 -16.56 -15.23 -0.50
C GLY A 230 -15.82 -14.36 0.52
N GLU A 231 -14.98 -13.47 -0.01
CA GLU A 231 -14.21 -12.52 0.80
C GLU A 231 -15.07 -11.31 1.18
N PRO A 232 -15.22 -10.99 2.48
CA PRO A 232 -16.02 -9.86 2.92
C PRO A 232 -15.37 -8.53 2.54
N ASN A 233 -16.16 -7.59 2.07
CA ASN A 233 -15.74 -6.20 1.91
C ASN A 233 -15.65 -5.48 3.27
N LEU A 234 -15.12 -4.26 3.28
CA LEU A 234 -14.92 -3.49 4.52
C LEU A 234 -16.22 -3.28 5.32
N THR A 235 -17.34 -3.04 4.65
CA THR A 235 -18.65 -2.85 5.31
C THR A 235 -19.11 -4.13 6.01
N GLN A 236 -18.95 -5.27 5.33
CA GLN A 236 -19.27 -6.58 5.86
C GLN A 236 -18.32 -6.95 7.01
N PHE A 237 -17.02 -6.69 6.86
CA PHE A 237 -16.04 -6.90 7.93
C PHE A 237 -16.41 -6.08 9.19
N ARG A 238 -16.71 -4.78 9.02
CA ARG A 238 -17.17 -3.93 10.13
C ARG A 238 -18.45 -4.48 10.79
N SER A 239 -19.42 -4.95 10.00
CA SER A 239 -20.63 -5.60 10.51
C SER A 239 -20.30 -6.83 11.33
N MET A 240 -19.39 -7.67 10.84
CA MET A 240 -18.95 -8.86 11.54
C MET A 240 -18.27 -8.53 12.88
N ILE A 241 -17.39 -7.52 12.92
CA ILE A 241 -16.77 -7.08 14.21
C ILE A 241 -17.82 -6.59 15.19
N ARG A 242 -18.84 -5.84 14.75
CA ARG A 242 -19.96 -5.44 15.63
C ARG A 242 -20.70 -6.64 16.20
N LYS A 243 -20.92 -7.69 15.37
CA LYS A 243 -21.56 -8.95 15.82
C LYS A 243 -20.70 -9.67 16.86
N VAL A 244 -19.38 -9.78 16.65
CA VAL A 244 -18.47 -10.34 17.69
C VAL A 244 -18.57 -9.57 19.00
N LEU A 245 -18.53 -8.24 18.93
CA LEU A 245 -18.63 -7.40 20.12
C LEU A 245 -19.96 -7.60 20.86
N ALA A 246 -21.08 -7.70 20.13
CA ALA A 246 -22.39 -7.96 20.71
C ALA A 246 -22.46 -9.36 21.34
N ASP A 247 -22.01 -10.39 20.62
CA ASP A 247 -22.20 -11.79 21.01
C ASP A 247 -21.19 -12.24 22.07
N ARG A 248 -19.93 -11.83 21.95
CA ARG A 248 -18.85 -12.35 22.82
C ARG A 248 -18.51 -11.42 23.97
N PHE A 249 -18.75 -10.11 23.83
CA PHE A 249 -18.52 -9.10 24.86
C PHE A 249 -19.82 -8.53 25.45
N GLY A 250 -20.98 -9.00 24.97
CA GLY A 250 -22.28 -8.51 25.41
C GLY A 250 -22.46 -6.99 25.19
N LEU A 251 -21.73 -6.43 24.21
CA LEU A 251 -21.71 -4.99 23.97
C LEU A 251 -23.10 -4.49 23.55
N LYS A 252 -23.59 -3.49 24.27
CA LYS A 252 -24.78 -2.71 23.92
C LYS A 252 -24.37 -1.25 23.88
N VAL A 253 -24.76 -0.57 22.81
CA VAL A 253 -24.41 0.83 22.56
C VAL A 253 -25.58 1.58 21.96
N HIS A 254 -25.60 2.90 22.18
CA HIS A 254 -26.44 3.83 21.41
C HIS A 254 -25.60 4.99 20.89
N THR A 255 -26.18 5.75 19.96
CA THR A 255 -25.51 6.92 19.36
C THR A 255 -26.12 8.20 19.95
N GLU A 256 -25.26 9.13 20.34
CA GLU A 256 -25.62 10.48 20.73
C GLU A 256 -24.79 11.52 19.97
N LYS A 257 -25.22 12.78 20.04
CA LYS A 257 -24.39 13.93 19.63
C LYS A 257 -23.79 14.60 20.86
N GLN A 258 -22.48 14.74 20.87
CA GLN A 258 -21.76 15.45 21.92
C GLN A 258 -20.77 16.46 21.32
N GLU A 259 -20.52 17.55 22.07
CA GLU A 259 -19.50 18.50 21.69
C GLU A 259 -18.12 17.92 21.98
N LEU A 260 -17.32 17.73 20.94
CA LEU A 260 -15.97 17.21 21.03
C LEU A 260 -14.95 18.18 20.43
N SER A 261 -13.69 18.04 20.86
CA SER A 261 -12.56 18.62 20.14
C SER A 261 -12.32 17.81 18.88
N VAL A 262 -12.55 18.42 17.73
CA VAL A 262 -12.46 17.79 16.40
C VAL A 262 -11.62 18.64 15.46
N TYR A 263 -11.29 18.09 14.30
CA TYR A 263 -10.90 18.89 13.16
C TYR A 263 -12.12 19.12 12.25
N ALA A 264 -12.45 20.38 11.98
CA ALA A 264 -13.39 20.71 10.93
C ALA A 264 -12.66 20.71 9.58
N LEU A 265 -13.12 19.85 8.67
CA LEU A 265 -12.65 19.85 7.30
C LEU A 265 -13.49 20.85 6.51
N THR A 266 -12.86 21.89 6.00
CA THR A 266 -13.51 22.98 5.27
C THR A 266 -12.80 23.24 3.93
N VAL A 267 -13.44 24.02 3.05
CA VAL A 267 -12.79 24.45 1.80
C VAL A 267 -11.83 25.61 2.10
N ALA A 268 -10.58 25.50 1.66
CA ALA A 268 -9.59 26.55 1.80
C ALA A 268 -9.91 27.78 0.92
N LYS A 269 -9.34 28.96 1.24
CA LYS A 269 -9.60 30.22 0.54
C LYS A 269 -9.43 30.16 -0.99
N GLY A 270 -8.57 29.27 -1.49
CA GLY A 270 -8.33 29.08 -2.92
C GLY A 270 -9.32 28.16 -3.64
N GLY A 271 -10.30 27.62 -2.93
CA GLY A 271 -11.23 26.63 -3.43
C GLY A 271 -10.66 25.20 -3.50
N PRO A 272 -11.52 24.19 -3.73
CA PRO A 272 -11.10 22.80 -3.78
C PRO A 272 -10.29 22.54 -5.06
N LYS A 273 -9.23 21.71 -4.93
CA LYS A 273 -8.36 21.24 -6.02
C LYS A 273 -8.57 19.74 -6.23
N LEU A 274 -9.83 19.35 -6.34
CA LEU A 274 -10.29 17.96 -6.43
C LEU A 274 -10.76 17.66 -7.85
N THR A 275 -10.64 16.42 -8.28
CA THR A 275 -11.19 15.94 -9.55
C THR A 275 -12.52 15.23 -9.28
N LYS A 276 -13.57 15.56 -10.04
CA LYS A 276 -14.84 14.79 -9.97
C LYS A 276 -14.57 13.35 -10.36
N SER A 277 -15.00 12.41 -9.54
CA SER A 277 -14.88 10.99 -9.88
C SER A 277 -15.82 10.62 -11.04
N LEU A 278 -15.31 9.78 -11.92
CA LEU A 278 -16.10 9.12 -12.98
C LEU A 278 -16.53 7.69 -12.56
N GLY A 279 -16.24 7.30 -11.32
CA GLY A 279 -16.66 6.03 -10.76
C GLY A 279 -18.16 5.92 -10.55
N ASN A 280 -18.60 4.72 -10.15
CA ASN A 280 -19.99 4.49 -9.79
C ASN A 280 -20.39 5.38 -8.59
N PRO A 281 -21.38 6.30 -8.72
CA PRO A 281 -21.78 7.19 -7.62
C PRO A 281 -22.33 6.45 -6.40
N ASN A 282 -22.79 5.23 -6.58
CA ASN A 282 -23.28 4.35 -5.50
C ASN A 282 -22.23 3.30 -5.08
N GLY A 283 -21.05 3.31 -5.71
CA GLY A 283 -19.95 2.39 -5.38
C GLY A 283 -19.21 2.81 -4.11
N PRO A 284 -18.47 1.88 -3.50
CA PRO A 284 -17.63 2.20 -2.36
C PRO A 284 -16.47 3.14 -2.76
N PRO A 285 -15.91 3.89 -1.79
CA PRO A 285 -14.64 4.55 -1.99
C PRO A 285 -13.52 3.52 -2.13
N ASN A 286 -12.44 3.93 -2.78
CA ASN A 286 -11.20 3.17 -2.77
C ASN A 286 -10.13 4.05 -2.13
N ASP A 287 -9.91 3.79 -0.85
CA ASP A 287 -8.95 4.50 -0.01
C ASP A 287 -7.65 3.69 0.03
N ASN A 288 -6.58 4.27 -0.43
CA ASN A 288 -5.25 3.67 -0.34
C ASN A 288 -4.32 4.63 0.39
N PHE A 289 -3.92 4.27 1.60
CA PHE A 289 -3.01 5.07 2.39
C PHE A 289 -1.84 4.24 2.93
N SER A 290 -0.72 4.91 3.18
CA SER A 290 0.48 4.32 3.75
C SER A 290 1.04 5.22 4.84
N THR A 291 1.66 4.63 5.86
CA THR A 291 2.44 5.35 6.86
C THR A 291 3.66 6.08 6.27
N SER A 292 4.02 5.79 5.03
CA SER A 292 4.96 6.61 4.23
C SER A 292 4.36 7.95 3.78
N ALA A 293 3.20 8.33 4.35
CA ALA A 293 2.52 9.60 4.13
C ALA A 293 2.07 9.84 2.68
N TYR A 294 1.43 8.85 2.18
CA TYR A 294 0.74 8.86 0.90
C TYR A 294 -0.71 8.42 1.10
N MET A 295 -1.63 9.18 0.55
CA MET A 295 -3.05 8.84 0.53
C MET A 295 -3.60 9.10 -0.88
N LYS A 296 -4.19 8.08 -1.48
CA LYS A 296 -4.90 8.17 -2.76
C LYS A 296 -6.35 7.80 -2.53
N GLU A 297 -7.20 8.74 -2.80
CA GLU A 297 -8.64 8.60 -2.71
C GLU A 297 -9.24 8.54 -4.11
N THR A 298 -10.09 7.56 -4.36
CA THR A 298 -10.86 7.47 -5.59
C THR A 298 -12.31 7.13 -5.28
N ASN A 299 -13.23 7.81 -5.97
CA ASN A 299 -14.66 7.64 -5.78
C ASN A 299 -15.12 7.89 -4.34
N THR A 300 -14.48 8.84 -3.63
CA THR A 300 -14.75 9.13 -2.22
C THR A 300 -15.61 10.38 -2.04
N THR A 301 -16.52 10.37 -1.07
CA THR A 301 -17.21 11.58 -0.59
C THR A 301 -16.36 12.28 0.46
N MET A 302 -16.60 13.55 0.74
CA MET A 302 -15.86 14.27 1.79
C MET A 302 -16.12 13.70 3.18
N GLY A 303 -17.32 13.20 3.43
CA GLY A 303 -17.63 12.49 4.68
C GLY A 303 -16.86 11.15 4.83
N GLU A 304 -16.66 10.40 3.74
CA GLU A 304 -15.83 9.19 3.75
C GLU A 304 -14.36 9.54 3.96
N TYR A 305 -13.84 10.58 3.27
CA TYR A 305 -12.49 11.09 3.49
C TYR A 305 -12.26 11.57 4.93
N ALA A 306 -13.21 12.30 5.51
CA ALA A 306 -13.13 12.72 6.92
C ALA A 306 -13.03 11.51 7.86
N LYS A 307 -13.76 10.42 7.56
CA LYS A 307 -13.64 9.16 8.31
C LYS A 307 -12.29 8.46 8.09
N ALA A 308 -11.73 8.49 6.89
CA ALA A 308 -10.40 7.92 6.62
C ALA A 308 -9.30 8.67 7.39
N MET A 309 -9.42 9.99 7.52
CA MET A 309 -8.45 10.82 8.25
C MET A 309 -8.34 10.50 9.74
N GLN A 310 -9.33 9.82 10.35
CA GLN A 310 -9.25 9.37 11.75
C GLN A 310 -8.11 8.38 12.02
N TYR A 311 -7.66 7.64 11.01
CA TYR A 311 -6.51 6.73 11.14
C TYR A 311 -5.18 7.48 11.14
N VAL A 312 -5.18 8.70 10.64
CA VAL A 312 -4.00 9.56 10.53
C VAL A 312 -3.88 10.53 11.71
N LEU A 313 -5.02 11.11 12.13
CA LEU A 313 -5.07 12.22 13.08
C LEU A 313 -5.36 11.76 14.51
N ASP A 314 -5.05 12.64 15.46
CA ASP A 314 -5.21 12.41 16.90
C ASP A 314 -6.65 12.65 17.43
N ARG A 315 -7.57 13.07 16.57
CA ARG A 315 -8.97 13.38 16.93
C ARG A 315 -9.91 13.24 15.73
N PRO A 316 -11.24 13.17 15.97
CA PRO A 316 -12.21 13.06 14.91
C PRO A 316 -12.14 14.21 13.90
N VAL A 317 -12.50 13.90 12.65
CA VAL A 317 -12.68 14.89 11.59
C VAL A 317 -14.16 14.98 11.25
N VAL A 318 -14.69 16.20 11.20
CA VAL A 318 -16.08 16.49 10.81
C VAL A 318 -16.06 17.20 9.47
N ASP A 319 -16.77 16.64 8.49
CA ASP A 319 -16.94 17.28 7.18
C ASP A 319 -17.87 18.50 7.29
N GLN A 320 -17.31 19.65 7.00
CA GLN A 320 -17.99 20.95 6.87
C GLN A 320 -17.66 21.62 5.54
N THR A 321 -17.26 20.84 4.52
CA THR A 321 -16.89 21.37 3.21
C THR A 321 -18.08 21.82 2.40
N GLY A 322 -19.24 21.24 2.61
CA GLY A 322 -20.43 21.42 1.76
C GLY A 322 -20.25 20.89 0.33
N LEU A 323 -19.20 20.10 0.08
CA LEU A 323 -18.93 19.53 -1.25
C LEU A 323 -19.72 18.23 -1.45
N GLU A 324 -20.63 18.26 -2.39
CA GLU A 324 -21.44 17.11 -2.74
C GLU A 324 -20.80 16.26 -3.86
N GLY A 325 -21.15 14.96 -3.86
CA GLY A 325 -20.69 13.99 -4.86
C GLY A 325 -19.40 13.30 -4.49
N ARG A 326 -18.75 12.66 -5.47
CA ARG A 326 -17.57 11.82 -5.30
C ARG A 326 -16.36 12.42 -6.01
N TRP A 327 -15.19 12.22 -5.42
CA TRP A 327 -13.96 12.90 -5.79
C TRP A 327 -12.80 11.94 -5.88
N ASP A 328 -11.86 12.25 -6.77
CA ASP A 328 -10.57 11.58 -6.91
C ASP A 328 -9.47 12.59 -6.60
N PHE A 329 -8.51 12.21 -5.75
CA PHE A 329 -7.36 13.04 -5.43
C PHE A 329 -6.22 12.23 -4.82
N MET A 330 -5.07 12.85 -4.75
CA MET A 330 -3.88 12.31 -4.13
C MET A 330 -3.29 13.33 -3.17
N LEU A 331 -2.86 12.86 -2.01
CA LEU A 331 -2.21 13.65 -0.99
C LEU A 331 -0.86 13.02 -0.63
N LYS A 332 0.19 13.85 -0.59
CA LYS A 332 1.52 13.45 -0.11
C LYS A 332 2.01 14.48 0.89
N TRP A 333 2.53 14.00 2.02
CA TRP A 333 3.02 14.89 3.07
C TRP A 333 4.22 14.28 3.79
N THR A 334 4.90 15.06 4.62
CA THR A 334 5.88 14.55 5.57
C THR A 334 5.17 14.34 6.90
N PRO A 335 5.05 13.10 7.41
CA PRO A 335 4.35 12.82 8.65
C PRO A 335 5.16 13.26 9.86
N ASP A 336 4.48 13.58 10.93
CA ASP A 336 5.06 13.81 12.25
C ASP A 336 4.66 12.72 13.25
N GLU A 337 5.29 12.73 14.43
CA GLU A 337 5.12 11.71 15.46
C GLU A 337 3.70 11.65 16.07
N SER A 338 2.86 12.68 15.87
CA SER A 338 1.48 12.70 16.34
C SER A 338 0.52 11.88 15.46
N GLN A 339 0.96 11.57 14.26
CA GLN A 339 0.12 10.92 13.24
C GLN A 339 0.20 9.39 13.34
N PHE A 340 -0.83 8.74 12.84
CA PHE A 340 -0.96 7.27 12.81
C PHE A 340 -0.93 6.58 14.19
N THR A 341 -1.03 7.34 15.28
CA THR A 341 -1.04 6.78 16.64
C THR A 341 -2.27 5.91 16.88
N ALA A 342 -3.39 6.22 16.23
CA ALA A 342 -4.62 5.44 16.32
C ALA A 342 -4.46 4.00 15.83
N ILE A 343 -3.55 3.76 14.88
CA ILE A 343 -3.24 2.41 14.36
C ILE A 343 -1.96 1.83 14.98
N GLY A 344 -1.43 2.45 16.03
CA GLY A 344 -0.24 1.98 16.75
C GLY A 344 1.07 2.16 15.99
N ALA A 345 1.08 2.89 14.87
CA ALA A 345 2.30 3.16 14.13
C ALA A 345 3.15 4.21 14.85
N ARG A 346 4.47 4.03 14.81
CA ARG A 346 5.46 5.00 15.29
C ARG A 346 6.15 5.61 14.08
N ILE A 347 5.96 6.91 13.90
CA ILE A 347 6.60 7.64 12.82
C ILE A 347 7.96 8.13 13.34
N PRO A 348 9.07 7.78 12.68
CA PRO A 348 10.37 8.34 13.02
C PRO A 348 10.39 9.84 12.71
N PRO A 349 11.27 10.62 13.35
CA PRO A 349 11.49 12.01 13.00
C PRO A 349 11.74 12.15 11.49
N PRO A 350 11.17 13.16 10.83
CA PRO A 350 11.34 13.34 9.40
C PRO A 350 12.83 13.50 9.06
N PRO A 351 13.30 12.91 7.95
CA PRO A 351 14.67 13.11 7.50
C PRO A 351 14.88 14.58 7.12
N ASP A 352 16.09 15.07 7.34
CA ASP A 352 16.50 16.41 6.87
C ASP A 352 16.61 16.40 5.33
N ASN A 353 15.48 16.61 4.67
CA ASN A 353 15.36 16.59 3.21
C ASN A 353 14.66 17.88 2.75
N PRO A 354 15.39 18.83 2.14
CA PRO A 354 14.82 20.10 1.68
C PRO A 354 13.76 19.93 0.58
N ASN A 355 13.69 18.77 -0.07
CA ASN A 355 12.70 18.44 -1.09
C ASN A 355 11.55 17.58 -0.55
N ALA A 356 11.47 17.37 0.76
CA ALA A 356 10.36 16.62 1.36
C ALA A 356 9.03 17.36 1.12
N PRO A 357 7.91 16.62 0.94
CA PRO A 357 6.58 17.23 0.94
C PRO A 357 6.34 18.01 2.24
N PRO A 358 5.46 19.04 2.21
CA PRO A 358 5.12 19.77 3.42
C PRO A 358 4.41 18.87 4.45
N GLY A 359 4.30 19.34 5.70
CA GLY A 359 3.49 18.65 6.72
C GLY A 359 2.01 18.57 6.33
N LEU A 360 1.29 17.64 6.96
CA LEU A 360 -0.08 17.25 6.59
C LEU A 360 -1.06 18.43 6.38
N PHE A 361 -1.14 19.35 7.33
CA PHE A 361 -2.08 20.47 7.26
C PHE A 361 -1.81 21.40 6.07
N THR A 362 -0.53 21.64 5.79
CA THR A 362 -0.11 22.44 4.62
C THR A 362 -0.38 21.66 3.33
N ALA A 363 -0.05 20.36 3.30
CA ALA A 363 -0.30 19.50 2.15
C ALA A 363 -1.78 19.46 1.75
N ILE A 364 -2.70 19.31 2.71
CA ILE A 364 -4.14 19.34 2.49
C ILE A 364 -4.55 20.67 1.84
N GLN A 365 -4.03 21.79 2.33
CA GLN A 365 -4.36 23.10 1.79
C GLN A 365 -3.78 23.32 0.39
N GLU A 366 -2.54 22.97 0.18
CA GLU A 366 -1.83 23.24 -1.07
C GLU A 366 -2.23 22.27 -2.19
N GLN A 367 -2.39 20.98 -1.87
CA GLN A 367 -2.57 19.95 -2.89
C GLN A 367 -4.05 19.72 -3.23
N ILE A 368 -4.94 19.73 -2.23
CA ILE A 368 -6.36 19.42 -2.44
C ILE A 368 -7.31 20.59 -2.18
N GLY A 369 -6.79 21.74 -1.70
CA GLY A 369 -7.56 22.96 -1.51
C GLY A 369 -8.60 22.88 -0.39
N LEU A 370 -8.36 22.01 0.60
CA LEU A 370 -9.16 21.88 1.80
C LEU A 370 -8.34 22.37 3.01
N LYS A 371 -8.99 22.50 4.15
CA LYS A 371 -8.35 22.96 5.39
C LYS A 371 -8.89 22.19 6.58
N LEU A 372 -8.02 21.92 7.53
CA LEU A 372 -8.37 21.36 8.84
C LEU A 372 -8.17 22.42 9.93
N ASP A 373 -9.24 22.76 10.62
CA ASP A 373 -9.22 23.67 11.77
C ASP A 373 -9.58 22.91 13.04
N ALA A 374 -8.77 23.07 14.10
CA ALA A 374 -9.10 22.51 15.40
C ALA A 374 -10.22 23.34 16.06
N VAL A 375 -11.37 22.73 16.27
CA VAL A 375 -12.57 23.37 16.81
C VAL A 375 -13.27 22.46 17.81
N LYS A 376 -14.23 23.01 18.54
CA LYS A 376 -15.28 22.24 19.20
C LYS A 376 -16.50 22.17 18.31
N ALA A 377 -17.02 20.98 18.05
CA ALA A 377 -18.21 20.78 17.25
C ALA A 377 -19.01 19.57 17.73
N GLN A 378 -20.28 19.53 17.34
CA GLN A 378 -21.13 18.37 17.53
C GLN A 378 -20.64 17.21 16.65
N ALA A 379 -20.35 16.09 17.27
CA ALA A 379 -19.99 14.84 16.59
C ALA A 379 -20.82 13.69 17.16
N ASP A 380 -21.08 12.68 16.32
CA ASP A 380 -21.71 11.47 16.78
C ASP A 380 -20.74 10.70 17.69
N VAL A 381 -21.21 10.25 18.83
CA VAL A 381 -20.46 9.40 19.76
C VAL A 381 -21.20 8.08 19.95
N ILE A 382 -20.43 7.03 20.21
CA ILE A 382 -20.95 5.73 20.63
C ILE A 382 -20.85 5.68 22.16
N VAL A 383 -22.02 5.64 22.81
CA VAL A 383 -22.13 5.50 24.25
C VAL A 383 -22.29 4.04 24.60
N ILE A 384 -21.45 3.54 25.52
CA ILE A 384 -21.49 2.14 25.95
C ILE A 384 -22.50 1.97 27.10
N ASP A 385 -23.58 1.28 26.82
CA ASP A 385 -24.62 0.95 27.81
C ASP A 385 -24.23 -0.26 28.65
N LYS A 386 -23.63 -1.27 27.99
CA LYS A 386 -23.20 -2.52 28.62
C LYS A 386 -22.04 -3.12 27.86
N VAL A 387 -21.07 -3.68 28.59
CA VAL A 387 -20.01 -4.52 28.06
C VAL A 387 -19.46 -5.44 29.14
N GLU A 388 -19.07 -6.64 28.76
CA GLU A 388 -18.51 -7.66 29.64
C GLU A 388 -17.25 -8.25 29.03
N ARG A 389 -16.30 -8.73 29.85
CA ARG A 389 -15.17 -9.51 29.30
C ARG A 389 -15.69 -10.80 28.66
N PRO A 390 -15.09 -11.25 27.55
CA PRO A 390 -15.56 -12.46 26.88
C PRO A 390 -15.36 -13.67 27.79
N SER A 391 -16.31 -14.60 27.77
CA SER A 391 -16.12 -15.92 28.37
C SER A 391 -14.99 -16.65 27.65
N ALA A 392 -14.25 -17.49 28.36
CA ALA A 392 -13.29 -18.40 27.73
C ALA A 392 -14.00 -19.25 26.64
N ASN A 393 -13.30 -19.45 25.52
CA ASN A 393 -13.80 -20.33 24.44
C ASN A 393 -13.80 -21.79 24.90
#